data_12d8630ae20d95a2f08b5a535df4ad45
#
_entry.id   12d8630ae20d95a2f08b5a535df4ad45
#
_cell.length_a   1.000
_cell.length_b   1.000
_cell.length_c   1.000
_cell.angle_alpha   90.00
_cell.angle_beta   90.00
_cell.angle_gamma   90.00
#
_symmetry.space_group_name_H-M   'P 1'
#
loop_
_entity.id
_entity.type
_entity.pdbx_description
1 polymer ?
#
loop_
_entity_poly.entity_id
_entity_poly.type
_entity_poly.pdbx_seq_one_letter_code
_entity_poly.pdbx_strand_id
1 'polypeptide(L)'
;MRGIIASFWLLAVGLCLLTACSSQPVDVRLVDQQPTIYPDYKDVTIPVEIAPLNFDVVGEGIDRVDVKVVGSKGGELHANGEYADFDIDEWHTLTAQNKGGELTVTVCARKDGQWLQYQDFKILVSP
;
A
#
# COMPACT_ATOMS: atom_id res chain seq x y z
N MET A 1 33.70 30.43 17.55
CA MET A 1 32.64 30.01 18.45
C MET A 1 31.25 30.30 17.92
N ARG A 2 30.99 31.49 17.44
CA ARG A 2 29.65 31.86 16.93
C ARG A 2 29.25 31.10 15.65
N GLY A 3 30.19 30.76 14.77
CA GLY A 3 29.91 30.02 13.55
C GLY A 3 29.46 28.57 13.77
N ILE A 4 29.87 27.95 14.87
CA ILE A 4 29.50 26.57 15.20
C ILE A 4 28.01 26.49 15.60
N ILE A 5 27.51 27.50 16.29
CA ILE A 5 26.11 27.57 16.72
C ILE A 5 25.19 27.75 15.50
N ALA A 6 25.57 28.56 14.53
CA ALA A 6 24.82 28.78 13.30
C ALA A 6 24.71 27.50 12.47
N SER A 7 25.77 26.70 12.36
CA SER A 7 25.76 25.41 11.66
C SER A 7 24.83 24.40 12.31
N PHE A 8 24.76 24.41 13.63
CA PHE A 8 23.87 23.52 14.38
C PHE A 8 22.40 23.80 14.12
N TRP A 9 22.01 25.07 14.02
CA TRP A 9 20.63 25.45 13.73
C TRP A 9 20.19 25.03 12.33
N LEU A 10 21.05 25.14 11.33
CA LEU A 10 20.77 24.72 9.98
C LEU A 10 20.51 23.22 9.87
N LEU A 11 21.21 22.42 10.65
CA LEU A 11 21.02 20.97 10.69
C LEU A 11 19.65 20.59 11.26
N ALA A 12 19.22 21.27 12.31
CA ALA A 12 17.92 21.03 12.95
C ALA A 12 16.76 21.34 12.01
N VAL A 13 16.83 22.40 11.23
CA VAL A 13 15.80 22.79 10.24
C VAL A 13 15.72 21.74 9.12
N GLY A 14 16.85 21.23 8.64
CA GLY A 14 16.86 20.17 7.62
C GLY A 14 16.19 18.89 8.07
N LEU A 15 16.35 18.52 9.31
CA LEU A 15 15.75 17.32 9.88
C LEU A 15 14.21 17.45 9.97
N CYS A 16 13.70 18.62 10.35
CA CYS A 16 12.25 18.86 10.39
C CYS A 16 11.59 18.77 9.02
N LEU A 17 12.26 19.20 7.96
CA LEU A 17 11.72 19.14 6.60
C LEU A 17 11.61 17.69 6.10
N LEU A 18 12.52 16.81 6.48
CA LEU A 18 12.46 15.39 6.10
C LEU A 18 11.27 14.66 6.72
N THR A 19 10.88 14.99 7.95
CA THR A 19 9.75 14.36 8.61
C THR A 19 8.40 14.84 8.09
N ALA A 20 8.33 16.02 7.47
CA ALA A 20 7.09 16.58 6.94
C ALA A 20 6.64 15.94 5.62
N CYS A 21 7.48 15.12 4.96
CA CYS A 21 7.19 14.52 3.66
C CYS A 21 6.63 13.10 3.73
N SER A 22 6.36 12.57 4.93
CA SER A 22 5.84 11.22 5.09
C SER A 22 4.36 11.15 4.73
N SER A 23 3.99 10.17 3.88
CA SER A 23 2.62 9.88 3.49
C SER A 23 2.19 8.46 3.88
N GLN A 24 2.85 7.89 4.89
CA GLN A 24 2.52 6.58 5.42
C GLN A 24 1.29 6.65 6.34
N PRO A 25 0.49 5.58 6.44
CA PRO A 25 -0.64 5.54 7.35
C PRO A 25 -0.23 5.81 8.80
N VAL A 26 -0.94 6.72 9.45
CA VAL A 26 -0.78 7.06 10.87
C VAL A 26 -2.16 7.18 11.50
N ASP A 27 -2.26 6.85 12.80
CA ASP A 27 -3.53 6.93 13.55
C ASP A 27 -4.67 6.24 12.81
N VAL A 28 -4.41 5.03 12.34
CA VAL A 28 -5.30 4.28 11.47
C VAL A 28 -6.54 3.79 12.23
N ARG A 29 -7.72 4.06 11.68
CA ARG A 29 -8.98 3.54 12.20
C ARG A 29 -9.38 2.30 11.41
N LEU A 30 -9.70 1.21 12.12
CA LEU A 30 -10.20 -0.02 11.50
C LEU A 30 -11.68 0.14 11.15
N VAL A 31 -12.06 -0.27 9.95
CA VAL A 31 -13.46 -0.29 9.51
C VAL A 31 -13.90 -1.73 9.25
N ASP A 32 -15.13 -2.04 9.61
CA ASP A 32 -15.67 -3.39 9.54
C ASP A 32 -16.34 -3.65 8.20
N GLN A 33 -15.60 -3.41 7.12
CA GLN A 33 -16.04 -3.69 5.76
C GLN A 33 -14.85 -3.83 4.84
N GLN A 34 -15.02 -4.55 3.73
CA GLN A 34 -14.03 -4.62 2.68
C GLN A 34 -14.03 -3.32 1.85
N PRO A 35 -12.90 -2.97 1.23
CA PRO A 35 -12.87 -1.78 0.39
C PRO A 35 -13.70 -1.98 -0.88
N THR A 36 -14.25 -0.88 -1.40
CA THR A 36 -14.80 -0.87 -2.75
C THR A 36 -13.66 -0.54 -3.70
N ILE A 37 -13.35 -1.44 -4.61
CA ILE A 37 -12.25 -1.26 -5.55
C ILE A 37 -12.74 -1.38 -7.00
N TYR A 38 -12.01 -0.74 -7.91
CA TYR A 38 -12.27 -0.83 -9.35
C TYR A 38 -10.96 -0.95 -10.12
N PRO A 39 -10.78 -1.98 -10.96
CA PRO A 39 -11.69 -3.13 -11.13
C PRO A 39 -11.84 -3.96 -9.85
N ASP A 40 -12.93 -4.68 -9.71
CA ASP A 40 -13.18 -5.48 -8.52
C ASP A 40 -12.50 -6.85 -8.63
N TYR A 41 -11.31 -6.95 -8.07
CA TYR A 41 -10.48 -8.16 -8.07
C TYR A 41 -10.64 -9.01 -6.80
N LYS A 42 -11.62 -8.68 -5.96
CA LYS A 42 -11.83 -9.46 -4.73
C LYS A 42 -12.25 -10.90 -5.07
N ASP A 43 -11.56 -11.86 -4.49
CA ASP A 43 -11.83 -13.30 -4.59
C ASP A 43 -11.68 -13.90 -6.00
N VAL A 44 -10.96 -13.24 -6.89
CA VAL A 44 -10.67 -13.79 -8.24
C VAL A 44 -9.53 -14.80 -8.17
N THR A 45 -9.46 -15.68 -9.16
CA THR A 45 -8.34 -16.59 -9.38
C THR A 45 -7.55 -16.11 -10.60
N ILE A 46 -6.25 -15.95 -10.43
CA ILE A 46 -5.37 -15.46 -11.48
C ILE A 46 -4.29 -16.49 -11.84
N PRO A 47 -3.84 -16.52 -13.10
CA PRO A 47 -2.65 -17.29 -13.47
C PRO A 47 -1.39 -16.56 -13.01
N VAL A 48 -0.30 -17.31 -12.84
CA VAL A 48 1.04 -16.74 -12.74
C VAL A 48 1.35 -16.03 -14.07
N GLU A 49 2.12 -15.00 -14.07
CA GLU A 49 2.50 -14.20 -15.26
C GLU A 49 1.42 -13.24 -15.78
N ILE A 50 0.33 -13.06 -15.07
CA ILE A 50 -0.63 -12.02 -15.41
C ILE A 50 -0.03 -10.64 -15.09
N ALA A 51 -0.47 -9.61 -15.80
CA ALA A 51 -0.11 -8.23 -15.49
C ALA A 51 -0.57 -7.85 -14.06
N PRO A 52 0.09 -6.89 -13.41
CA PRO A 52 -0.34 -6.45 -12.09
C PRO A 52 -1.82 -6.06 -12.05
N LEU A 53 -2.52 -6.53 -11.01
CA LEU A 53 -3.92 -6.20 -10.81
C LEU A 53 -4.05 -4.86 -10.08
N ASN A 54 -3.67 -3.79 -10.78
CA ASN A 54 -3.78 -2.43 -10.25
C ASN A 54 -5.25 -2.03 -10.11
N PHE A 55 -5.57 -1.27 -9.06
CA PHE A 55 -6.95 -0.86 -8.81
C PHE A 55 -7.04 0.49 -8.12
N ASP A 56 -8.18 1.15 -8.30
CA ASP A 56 -8.56 2.32 -7.52
C ASP A 56 -9.37 1.90 -6.30
N VAL A 57 -9.23 2.63 -5.21
CA VAL A 57 -10.13 2.52 -4.06
C VAL A 57 -11.19 3.61 -4.23
N VAL A 58 -12.44 3.18 -4.36
CA VAL A 58 -13.55 4.05 -4.69
C VAL A 58 -14.19 4.60 -3.42
N GLY A 59 -14.35 5.93 -3.34
CA GLY A 59 -14.98 6.60 -2.22
C GLY A 59 -14.73 8.10 -2.25
N GLU A 60 -15.70 8.88 -1.79
CA GLU A 60 -15.55 10.32 -1.71
C GLU A 60 -14.50 10.70 -0.68
N GLY A 61 -13.68 11.69 -1.00
CA GLY A 61 -12.67 12.21 -0.08
C GLY A 61 -11.43 11.34 0.07
N ILE A 62 -11.31 10.25 -0.68
CA ILE A 62 -10.11 9.41 -0.69
C ILE A 62 -9.08 10.06 -1.63
N ASP A 63 -7.92 10.41 -1.07
CA ASP A 63 -6.86 11.06 -1.83
C ASP A 63 -5.54 10.26 -1.86
N ARG A 64 -5.44 9.20 -1.07
CA ARG A 64 -4.24 8.36 -1.06
C ARG A 64 -4.57 6.97 -0.54
N VAL A 65 -3.86 5.98 -1.05
CA VAL A 65 -3.99 4.60 -0.60
C VAL A 65 -2.64 4.01 -0.25
N ASP A 66 -2.67 3.04 0.64
CA ASP A 66 -1.51 2.25 1.03
C ASP A 66 -1.95 0.79 1.04
N VAL A 67 -1.36 -0.02 0.18
CA VAL A 67 -1.80 -1.40 -0.03
C VAL A 67 -0.64 -2.35 0.22
N LYS A 68 -0.93 -3.39 1.00
CA LYS A 68 0.03 -4.45 1.29
C LYS A 68 -0.54 -5.77 0.78
N VAL A 69 0.27 -6.54 0.08
CA VAL A 69 -0.10 -7.86 -0.45
C VAL A 69 0.87 -8.89 0.12
N VAL A 70 0.34 -9.89 0.79
CA VAL A 70 1.14 -10.94 1.44
C VAL A 70 0.75 -12.29 0.85
N GLY A 71 1.75 -13.07 0.42
CA GLY A 71 1.54 -14.38 -0.14
C GLY A 71 1.48 -15.47 0.94
N SER A 72 0.57 -16.43 0.78
CA SER A 72 0.41 -17.56 1.70
C SER A 72 1.63 -18.47 1.72
N LYS A 73 2.41 -18.47 0.65
CA LYS A 73 3.67 -19.24 0.53
C LYS A 73 4.90 -18.35 0.71
N GLY A 74 4.71 -17.13 1.20
CA GLY A 74 5.78 -16.18 1.46
C GLY A 74 5.79 -15.01 0.51
N GLY A 75 6.60 -14.01 0.84
CA GLY A 75 6.74 -12.79 0.07
C GLY A 75 5.65 -11.77 0.36
N GLU A 76 5.98 -10.54 0.08
CA GLU A 76 5.02 -9.43 0.16
C GLU A 76 5.42 -8.33 -0.81
N LEU A 77 4.46 -7.50 -1.15
CA LEU A 77 4.72 -6.29 -1.88
C LEU A 77 3.84 -5.16 -1.34
N HIS A 78 4.21 -3.93 -1.67
CA HIS A 78 3.59 -2.75 -1.09
C HIS A 78 3.43 -1.69 -2.17
N ALA A 79 2.30 -1.01 -2.16
CA ALA A 79 2.06 0.13 -3.03
C ALA A 79 1.52 1.29 -2.20
N ASN A 80 2.00 2.50 -2.48
CA ASN A 80 1.54 3.72 -1.82
C ASN A 80 1.43 4.81 -2.88
N GLY A 81 0.26 5.42 -3.03
CA GLY A 81 0.03 6.43 -4.04
C GLY A 81 -1.43 6.83 -4.11
N GLU A 82 -1.83 7.40 -5.24
CA GLU A 82 -3.22 7.78 -5.47
C GLU A 82 -4.11 6.57 -5.74
N TYR A 83 -3.52 5.48 -6.21
CA TYR A 83 -4.18 4.19 -6.44
C TYR A 83 -3.17 3.06 -6.20
N ALA A 84 -3.63 1.82 -6.19
CA ALA A 84 -2.76 0.66 -6.04
C ALA A 84 -2.08 0.37 -7.37
N ASP A 85 -0.83 0.80 -7.47
CA ASP A 85 0.02 0.64 -8.64
C ASP A 85 1.21 -0.22 -8.25
N PHE A 86 1.17 -1.50 -8.63
CA PHE A 86 2.18 -2.47 -8.22
C PHE A 86 3.34 -2.51 -9.21
N ASP A 87 4.55 -2.60 -8.69
CA ASP A 87 5.75 -2.82 -9.51
C ASP A 87 5.62 -4.16 -10.25
N ILE A 88 5.85 -4.16 -11.56
CA ILE A 88 5.63 -5.34 -12.39
C ILE A 88 6.56 -6.50 -12.01
N ASP A 89 7.81 -6.23 -11.72
CA ASP A 89 8.78 -7.27 -11.36
C ASP A 89 8.49 -7.86 -9.99
N GLU A 90 8.14 -7.03 -9.02
CA GLU A 90 7.73 -7.48 -7.68
C GLU A 90 6.43 -8.29 -7.76
N TRP A 91 5.48 -7.86 -8.59
CA TRP A 91 4.24 -8.59 -8.80
C TRP A 91 4.48 -9.99 -9.38
N HIS A 92 5.31 -10.08 -10.42
CA HIS A 92 5.66 -11.36 -11.04
C HIS A 92 6.38 -12.29 -10.06
N THR A 93 7.28 -11.77 -9.27
CA THR A 93 8.00 -12.55 -8.25
C THR A 93 7.02 -13.10 -7.21
N LEU A 94 6.11 -12.26 -6.73
CA LEU A 94 5.13 -12.66 -5.72
C LEU A 94 4.16 -13.72 -6.25
N THR A 95 3.62 -13.53 -7.46
CA THR A 95 2.68 -14.50 -8.04
C THR A 95 3.35 -15.84 -8.33
N ALA A 96 4.58 -15.83 -8.85
CA ALA A 96 5.34 -17.06 -9.09
C ALA A 96 5.60 -17.83 -7.80
N GLN A 97 5.96 -17.11 -6.72
CA GLN A 97 6.21 -17.71 -5.42
C GLN A 97 4.95 -18.32 -4.80
N ASN A 98 3.80 -17.80 -5.15
CA ASN A 98 2.52 -18.19 -4.56
C ASN A 98 1.64 -19.03 -5.48
N LYS A 99 2.23 -19.65 -6.50
CA LYS A 99 1.52 -20.56 -7.40
C LYS A 99 0.78 -21.64 -6.61
N GLY A 100 -0.52 -21.76 -6.84
CA GLY A 100 -1.38 -22.69 -6.11
C GLY A 100 -1.78 -22.21 -4.71
N GLY A 101 -1.33 -21.04 -4.30
CA GLY A 101 -1.66 -20.42 -3.02
C GLY A 101 -2.58 -19.24 -3.18
N GLU A 102 -2.49 -18.31 -2.24
CA GLU A 102 -3.32 -17.11 -2.24
C GLU A 102 -2.54 -15.88 -1.80
N LEU A 103 -3.04 -14.72 -2.21
CA LEU A 103 -2.53 -13.42 -1.81
C LEU A 103 -3.56 -12.76 -0.91
N THR A 104 -3.12 -12.25 0.24
CA THR A 104 -3.98 -11.48 1.14
C THR A 104 -3.68 -10.00 0.93
N VAL A 105 -4.70 -9.24 0.58
CA VAL A 105 -4.60 -7.81 0.27
C VAL A 105 -5.20 -6.99 1.40
N THR A 106 -4.40 -6.12 2.00
CA THR A 106 -4.82 -5.18 3.04
C THR A 106 -4.78 -3.77 2.46
N VAL A 107 -5.91 -3.10 2.45
CA VAL A 107 -6.05 -1.75 1.90
C VAL A 107 -6.25 -0.75 3.02
N CYS A 108 -5.40 0.27 3.04
CA CYS A 108 -5.62 1.48 3.82
C CYS A 108 -5.89 2.63 2.86
N ALA A 109 -6.83 3.50 3.18
CA ALA A 109 -7.12 4.68 2.39
C ALA A 109 -7.22 5.90 3.30
N ARG A 110 -6.70 7.03 2.83
CA ARG A 110 -6.84 8.30 3.55
C ARG A 110 -8.08 9.00 3.01
N LYS A 111 -9.08 9.10 3.88
CA LYS A 111 -10.38 9.71 3.56
C LYS A 111 -10.56 10.94 4.44
N ASP A 112 -10.68 12.10 3.82
CA ASP A 112 -10.84 13.39 4.52
C ASP A 112 -9.78 13.58 5.62
N GLY A 113 -8.54 13.20 5.31
CA GLY A 113 -7.40 13.32 6.23
C GLY A 113 -7.24 12.20 7.26
N GLN A 114 -8.21 11.27 7.34
CA GLN A 114 -8.17 10.15 8.28
C GLN A 114 -7.80 8.86 7.55
N TRP A 115 -6.78 8.15 8.00
CA TRP A 115 -6.45 6.83 7.48
C TRP A 115 -7.43 5.78 8.02
N LEU A 116 -7.98 5.00 7.08
CA LEU A 116 -8.88 3.88 7.37
C LEU A 116 -8.22 2.59 6.90
N GLN A 117 -8.31 1.52 7.69
CA GLN A 117 -7.91 0.20 7.25
C GLN A 117 -9.16 -0.65 7.09
N TYR A 118 -9.35 -1.17 5.88
CA TYR A 118 -10.47 -2.04 5.54
C TYR A 118 -10.15 -3.49 5.88
N GLN A 119 -11.18 -4.34 5.89
CA GLN A 119 -10.98 -5.78 6.01
C GLN A 119 -10.26 -6.32 4.78
N ASP A 120 -9.42 -7.32 4.99
CA ASP A 120 -8.64 -7.95 3.93
C ASP A 120 -9.54 -8.65 2.91
N PHE A 121 -9.04 -8.75 1.68
CA PHE A 121 -9.60 -9.67 0.71
C PHE A 121 -8.51 -10.54 0.11
N LYS A 122 -8.90 -11.56 -0.63
CA LYS A 122 -7.97 -12.55 -1.18
C LYS A 122 -8.01 -12.59 -2.69
N ILE A 123 -6.87 -12.93 -3.26
CA ILE A 123 -6.70 -13.26 -4.66
C ILE A 123 -6.07 -14.65 -4.70
N LEU A 124 -6.67 -15.58 -5.43
CA LEU A 124 -6.17 -16.93 -5.57
C LEU A 124 -5.22 -17.02 -6.76
N VAL A 125 -4.12 -17.74 -6.58
CA VAL A 125 -3.14 -17.96 -7.66
C VAL A 125 -3.27 -19.39 -8.14
N SER A 126 -3.52 -19.55 -9.43
CA SER A 126 -3.71 -20.87 -10.06
C SER A 126 -2.48 -21.76 -9.90
N PRO A 127 -2.66 -23.08 -9.69
CA PRO A 127 -1.54 -24.02 -9.64
C PRO A 127 -0.84 -24.23 -10.98
#